data_93478b77f230b39e518dc994d1b1f5d5
#
_entry.id   93478b77f230b39e518dc994d1b1f5d5
#
_cell.length_a   1.000
_cell.length_b   1.000
_cell.length_c   1.000
_cell.angle_alpha   90.00
_cell.angle_beta   90.00
_cell.angle_gamma   90.00
#
_symmetry.space_group_name_H-M   'P 1'
#
loop_
_entity.id
_entity.type
_entity.pdbx_description
1 polymer ?
#
loop_
_entity_poly.entity_id
_entity_poly.type
_entity_poly.pdbx_seq_one_letter_code
_entity_poly.pdbx_strand_id
1 'polypeptide(L)'
;LSIRRQRQMCIRDSVNAGRLGFITDIVLEDMETILPQVLAGRYTRDVRRMLACEVVRKGKSIFSGIAVNDVGISHGRAGGMVEFVIYVNGQQMSSQSADGIICSTSTGSTAYSLAAGGPILHPSLLGLCLVPVAPHTLSNRPIVLPANVAIDIELTNARDAVAYCDMQEFFDVQPGDVLKIRPTEMTMTMLHPAGYDYFDLLRRKLKWNFMPTSVKRRTNSSGS
;
A
#
# COMPACT_ATOMS: atom_id res chain seq x y z
N LEU A 1 -24.55 -2.54 7.14
CA LEU A 1 -23.68 -2.28 5.98
C LEU A 1 -22.23 -2.77 6.21
N SER A 2 -21.69 -2.73 7.45
CA SER A 2 -20.32 -3.18 7.75
C SER A 2 -20.13 -4.70 7.64
N ILE A 3 -21.12 -5.50 8.01
CA ILE A 3 -21.04 -6.96 8.00
C ILE A 3 -20.96 -7.54 6.58
N ARG A 4 -21.60 -6.92 5.59
CA ARG A 4 -21.50 -7.34 4.19
C ARG A 4 -20.10 -7.06 3.61
N ARG A 5 -19.44 -5.95 4.00
CA ARG A 5 -18.09 -5.62 3.57
C ARG A 5 -17.05 -6.58 4.17
N GLN A 6 -17.15 -6.95 5.44
CA GLN A 6 -16.30 -7.95 6.07
C GLN A 6 -16.39 -9.33 5.40
N ARG A 7 -17.59 -9.77 4.99
CA ARG A 7 -17.76 -11.02 4.26
C ARG A 7 -17.19 -10.99 2.83
N GLN A 8 -17.18 -9.83 2.16
CA GLN A 8 -16.57 -9.69 0.83
C GLN A 8 -15.04 -9.63 0.87
N MET A 9 -14.41 -9.23 1.98
CA MET A 9 -12.96 -9.27 2.14
C MET A 9 -12.40 -10.68 2.36
N CYS A 10 -13.21 -11.64 2.77
CA CYS A 10 -12.73 -12.98 3.16
C CYS A 10 -12.41 -13.91 1.98
N ILE A 11 -12.97 -13.69 0.78
CA ILE A 11 -12.71 -14.55 -0.39
C ILE A 11 -12.82 -13.66 -1.65
N ARG A 12 -11.72 -13.15 -2.14
CA ARG A 12 -11.60 -12.63 -3.50
C ARG A 12 -10.64 -13.53 -4.26
N ASP A 13 -11.19 -14.37 -5.11
CA ASP A 13 -10.41 -15.07 -6.13
C ASP A 13 -10.07 -14.04 -7.19
N SER A 14 -8.81 -13.59 -7.18
CA SER A 14 -8.35 -12.62 -8.16
C SER A 14 -7.45 -13.33 -9.16
N VAL A 15 -8.01 -13.63 -10.31
CA VAL A 15 -7.26 -14.02 -11.51
C VAL A 15 -7.00 -12.75 -12.33
N ASN A 16 -5.79 -12.59 -12.82
CA ASN A 16 -5.42 -11.42 -13.59
C ASN A 16 -5.91 -11.56 -15.04
N ALA A 17 -7.01 -10.91 -15.37
CA ALA A 17 -7.54 -10.82 -16.73
C ALA A 17 -6.91 -9.72 -17.60
N GLY A 18 -5.85 -9.05 -17.11
CA GLY A 18 -5.20 -7.93 -17.79
C GLY A 18 -3.69 -7.93 -17.61
N ARG A 19 -3.10 -6.76 -17.38
CA ARG A 19 -1.68 -6.66 -17.07
C ARG A 19 -1.42 -7.19 -15.65
N LEU A 20 -0.49 -8.15 -15.54
CA LEU A 20 -0.08 -8.79 -14.29
C LEU A 20 0.05 -7.77 -13.13
N GLY A 21 -0.76 -7.80 -12.06
CA GLY A 21 -0.67 -7.00 -10.84
C GLY A 21 0.34 -7.57 -9.84
N PHE A 22 0.72 -6.84 -8.78
CA PHE A 22 1.56 -7.36 -7.71
C PHE A 22 0.78 -8.24 -6.71
N ILE A 23 -0.53 -8.20 -6.76
CA ILE A 23 -1.42 -8.95 -5.86
C ILE A 23 -1.94 -10.24 -6.54
N THR A 24 -1.98 -10.28 -7.88
CA THR A 24 -2.54 -11.40 -8.64
C THR A 24 -1.43 -12.14 -9.37
N ASP A 25 -1.15 -13.37 -8.95
CA ASP A 25 -0.03 -14.19 -9.46
C ASP A 25 -0.45 -15.11 -10.59
N ILE A 26 -1.74 -15.42 -10.70
CA ILE A 26 -2.29 -16.32 -11.68
C ILE A 26 -2.75 -15.50 -12.88
N VAL A 27 -2.15 -15.76 -14.04
CA VAL A 27 -2.63 -15.21 -15.32
C VAL A 27 -3.75 -16.07 -15.87
N LEU A 28 -4.58 -15.47 -16.75
CA LEU A 28 -5.79 -16.14 -17.25
C LEU A 28 -5.47 -17.47 -17.95
N GLU A 29 -4.37 -17.52 -18.69
CA GLU A 29 -3.92 -18.71 -19.42
C GLU A 29 -3.59 -19.91 -18.50
N ASP A 30 -3.11 -19.62 -17.27
CA ASP A 30 -2.71 -20.65 -16.31
C ASP A 30 -3.83 -21.01 -15.32
N MET A 31 -4.96 -20.31 -15.37
CA MET A 31 -6.05 -20.42 -14.40
C MET A 31 -6.59 -21.86 -14.30
N GLU A 32 -6.86 -22.52 -15.42
CA GLU A 32 -7.42 -23.88 -15.47
C GLU A 32 -6.48 -24.92 -14.85
N THR A 33 -5.16 -24.67 -14.90
CA THR A 33 -4.14 -25.59 -14.37
C THR A 33 -3.82 -25.30 -12.90
N ILE A 34 -3.74 -24.03 -12.52
CA ILE A 34 -3.27 -23.61 -11.19
C ILE A 34 -4.40 -23.58 -10.18
N LEU A 35 -5.57 -23.05 -10.53
CA LEU A 35 -6.67 -22.87 -9.58
C LEU A 35 -7.13 -24.19 -8.92
N PRO A 36 -7.27 -25.33 -9.65
CA PRO A 36 -7.60 -26.62 -9.03
C PRO A 36 -6.52 -27.07 -8.01
N GLN A 37 -5.26 -26.72 -8.24
CA GLN A 37 -4.19 -27.05 -7.30
C GLN A 37 -4.30 -26.24 -6.00
N VAL A 38 -4.58 -24.95 -6.12
CA VAL A 38 -4.81 -24.06 -4.96
C VAL A 38 -6.02 -24.54 -4.17
N LEU A 39 -7.14 -24.88 -4.84
CA LEU A 39 -8.34 -25.44 -4.20
C LEU A 39 -8.11 -26.78 -3.53
N ALA A 40 -7.18 -27.60 -4.08
CA ALA A 40 -6.74 -28.86 -3.46
C ALA A 40 -5.74 -28.68 -2.29
N GLY A 41 -5.50 -27.43 -1.85
CA GLY A 41 -4.62 -27.11 -0.71
C GLY A 41 -3.14 -26.97 -1.06
N ARG A 42 -2.77 -26.94 -2.34
CA ARG A 42 -1.36 -26.76 -2.78
C ARG A 42 -1.05 -25.28 -2.96
N TYR A 43 -0.86 -24.55 -1.85
CA TYR A 43 -0.56 -23.14 -1.82
C TYR A 43 0.34 -22.76 -0.65
N THR A 44 0.98 -21.62 -0.75
CA THR A 44 1.66 -20.94 0.35
C THR A 44 0.77 -19.81 0.87
N ARG A 45 0.63 -19.70 2.17
CA ARG A 45 -0.11 -18.61 2.83
C ARG A 45 0.81 -17.42 3.09
N ASP A 46 0.35 -16.24 2.71
CA ASP A 46 1.02 -14.98 2.97
C ASP A 46 0.05 -14.05 3.72
N VAL A 47 0.35 -13.77 4.98
CA VAL A 47 -0.50 -12.96 5.86
C VAL A 47 -0.02 -11.52 5.82
N ARG A 48 -0.88 -10.63 5.33
CA ARG A 48 -0.62 -9.21 5.18
C ARG A 48 -1.35 -8.40 6.24
N ARG A 49 -0.63 -7.51 6.91
CA ARG A 49 -1.23 -6.56 7.84
C ARG A 49 -1.95 -5.44 7.09
N MET A 50 -3.02 -4.96 7.69
CA MET A 50 -3.82 -3.84 7.19
C MET A 50 -3.58 -2.60 8.05
N LEU A 51 -4.06 -1.46 7.60
CA LEU A 51 -4.09 -0.20 8.34
C LEU A 51 -5.52 0.17 8.69
N ALA A 52 -5.75 0.63 9.91
CA ALA A 52 -6.96 1.33 10.28
C ALA A 52 -6.74 2.84 10.14
N CYS A 53 -7.72 3.55 9.61
CA CYS A 53 -7.70 5.00 9.54
C CYS A 53 -9.00 5.61 10.07
N GLU A 54 -8.88 6.82 10.57
CA GLU A 54 -9.98 7.62 11.09
C GLU A 54 -9.74 9.09 10.76
N VAL A 55 -10.76 9.78 10.26
CA VAL A 55 -10.74 11.25 10.18
C VAL A 55 -11.47 11.83 11.38
N VAL A 56 -10.78 12.69 12.11
CA VAL A 56 -11.31 13.35 13.31
C VAL A 56 -11.47 14.85 13.03
N ARG A 57 -12.68 15.36 13.23
CA ARG A 57 -13.04 16.79 13.13
C ARG A 57 -13.58 17.26 14.46
N LYS A 58 -12.94 18.30 15.04
CA LYS A 58 -13.34 18.87 16.35
C LYS A 58 -13.51 17.80 17.44
N GLY A 59 -12.58 16.84 17.49
CA GLY A 59 -12.57 15.75 18.48
C GLY A 59 -13.58 14.62 18.22
N LYS A 60 -14.35 14.67 17.13
CA LYS A 60 -15.30 13.61 16.76
C LYS A 60 -14.82 12.84 15.54
N SER A 61 -14.92 11.52 15.57
CA SER A 61 -14.73 10.66 14.39
C SER A 61 -15.85 10.91 13.39
N ILE A 62 -15.48 11.25 12.17
CA ILE A 62 -16.42 11.54 11.07
C ILE A 62 -16.28 10.56 9.91
N PHE A 63 -15.18 9.81 9.86
CA PHE A 63 -14.92 8.76 8.90
C PHE A 63 -14.00 7.72 9.53
N SER A 64 -14.19 6.45 9.20
CA SER A 64 -13.26 5.38 9.54
C SER A 64 -13.20 4.36 8.42
N GLY A 65 -12.01 3.81 8.18
CA GLY A 65 -11.76 2.84 7.11
C GLY A 65 -10.62 1.89 7.44
N ILE A 66 -10.49 0.86 6.60
CA ILE A 66 -9.41 -0.12 6.66
C ILE A 66 -8.79 -0.20 5.27
N ALA A 67 -7.47 -0.14 5.20
CA ALA A 67 -6.71 -0.22 3.97
C ALA A 67 -5.77 -1.43 3.97
N VAL A 68 -5.64 -2.06 2.81
CA VAL A 68 -4.65 -3.10 2.52
C VAL A 68 -3.37 -2.46 1.99
N ASN A 69 -3.51 -1.50 1.07
CA ASN A 69 -2.38 -0.84 0.43
C ASN A 69 -1.97 0.44 1.14
N ASP A 70 -2.84 1.44 1.13
CA ASP A 70 -2.45 2.77 1.58
C ASP A 70 -3.63 3.63 2.05
N VAL A 71 -3.29 4.59 2.88
CA VAL A 71 -4.17 5.66 3.39
C VAL A 71 -3.44 6.98 3.15
N GLY A 72 -4.15 8.02 2.75
CA GLY A 72 -3.51 9.31 2.54
C GLY A 72 -4.45 10.49 2.49
N ILE A 73 -3.84 11.65 2.30
CA ILE A 73 -4.50 12.92 1.97
C ILE A 73 -3.94 13.39 0.63
N SER A 74 -4.80 13.86 -0.24
CA SER A 74 -4.40 14.53 -1.47
C SER A 74 -5.26 15.77 -1.71
N HIS A 75 -4.79 16.64 -2.60
CA HIS A 75 -5.66 17.69 -3.12
C HIS A 75 -6.89 17.08 -3.79
N GLY A 76 -8.02 17.78 -3.72
CA GLY A 76 -9.25 17.41 -4.39
C GLY A 76 -9.28 17.87 -5.86
N ARG A 77 -10.47 17.98 -6.41
CA ARG A 77 -10.69 18.31 -7.84
C ARG A 77 -10.23 19.73 -8.20
N ALA A 78 -10.28 20.66 -7.25
CA ALA A 78 -9.86 22.04 -7.49
C ALA A 78 -8.34 22.19 -7.63
N GLY A 79 -7.59 21.12 -7.34
CA GLY A 79 -6.13 21.15 -7.37
C GLY A 79 -5.54 22.06 -6.29
N GLY A 80 -4.23 22.25 -6.35
CA GLY A 80 -3.47 23.03 -5.37
C GLY A 80 -2.72 22.13 -4.41
N MET A 81 -1.90 22.71 -3.57
CA MET A 81 -1.15 21.98 -2.54
C MET A 81 -1.98 21.82 -1.27
N VAL A 82 -1.67 20.79 -0.53
CA VAL A 82 -2.14 20.59 0.84
C VAL A 82 -0.97 20.84 1.80
N GLU A 83 -1.24 21.54 2.89
CA GLU A 83 -0.26 21.74 3.96
C GLU A 83 -0.69 20.94 5.18
N PHE A 84 0.25 20.22 5.75
CA PHE A 84 -0.04 19.31 6.85
C PHE A 84 1.14 19.15 7.79
N VAL A 85 0.83 18.81 9.03
CA VAL A 85 1.81 18.44 10.06
C VAL A 85 1.66 16.94 10.36
N ILE A 86 2.77 16.23 10.40
CA ILE A 86 2.81 14.79 10.69
C ILE A 86 3.35 14.58 12.10
N TYR A 87 2.63 13.79 12.87
CA TYR A 87 3.05 13.32 14.19
C TYR A 87 3.20 11.80 14.17
N VAL A 88 4.26 11.29 14.78
CA VAL A 88 4.50 9.86 14.99
C VAL A 88 4.57 9.61 16.49
N ASN A 89 3.68 8.76 17.01
CA ASN A 89 3.52 8.52 18.44
C ASN A 89 3.38 9.81 19.28
N GLY A 90 2.67 10.80 18.72
CA GLY A 90 2.48 12.11 19.36
C GLY A 90 3.64 13.09 19.24
N GLN A 91 4.77 12.67 18.69
CA GLN A 91 5.91 13.54 18.43
C GLN A 91 5.83 14.12 17.02
N GLN A 92 5.94 15.45 16.91
CA GLN A 92 5.98 16.09 15.59
C GLN A 92 7.19 15.63 14.80
N MET A 93 6.94 15.05 13.63
CA MET A 93 7.98 14.60 12.70
C MET A 93 8.33 15.69 11.69
N SER A 94 7.32 16.29 11.05
CA SER A 94 7.54 17.29 10.01
C SER A 94 6.29 18.14 9.76
N SER A 95 6.50 19.32 9.14
CA SER A 95 5.46 20.14 8.52
C SER A 95 5.81 20.27 7.04
N GLN A 96 4.85 20.02 6.15
CA GLN A 96 5.09 19.89 4.72
C GLN A 96 3.98 20.54 3.90
N SER A 97 4.35 20.93 2.67
CA SER A 97 3.43 21.33 1.62
C SER A 97 3.71 20.45 0.39
N ALA A 98 2.67 19.78 -0.14
CA ALA A 98 2.78 18.81 -1.21
C ALA A 98 1.42 18.66 -1.93
N ASP A 99 1.37 17.92 -3.04
CA ASP A 99 0.09 17.50 -3.64
C ASP A 99 -0.65 16.50 -2.75
N GLY A 100 0.06 15.81 -1.87
CA GLY A 100 -0.49 14.88 -0.91
C GLY A 100 0.57 14.15 -0.10
N ILE A 101 0.09 13.23 0.74
CA ILE A 101 0.90 12.33 1.55
C ILE A 101 0.27 10.94 1.54
N ILE A 102 1.08 9.91 1.34
CA ILE A 102 0.69 8.50 1.34
C ILE A 102 1.31 7.82 2.55
N CYS A 103 0.53 7.09 3.32
CA CYS A 103 1.00 6.11 4.29
C CYS A 103 0.68 4.72 3.76
N SER A 104 1.68 3.98 3.31
CA SER A 104 1.49 2.66 2.71
C SER A 104 1.98 1.53 3.62
N THR A 105 1.30 0.39 3.53
CA THR A 105 1.79 -0.89 4.05
C THR A 105 2.90 -1.44 3.17
N SER A 106 3.55 -2.54 3.59
CA SER A 106 4.48 -3.28 2.72
C SER A 106 3.78 -3.77 1.43
N THR A 107 2.50 -4.14 1.52
CA THR A 107 1.68 -4.53 0.35
C THR A 107 1.49 -3.34 -0.60
N GLY A 108 1.10 -2.19 -0.07
CA GLY A 108 0.87 -0.96 -0.83
C GLY A 108 2.14 -0.29 -1.36
N SER A 109 3.33 -0.70 -0.88
CA SER A 109 4.60 -0.16 -1.37
C SER A 109 4.83 -0.36 -2.87
N THR A 110 4.13 -1.32 -3.49
CA THR A 110 4.14 -1.58 -4.93
C THR A 110 2.92 -1.00 -5.67
N ALA A 111 2.03 -0.28 -4.96
CA ALA A 111 0.86 0.40 -5.51
C ALA A 111 1.14 1.89 -5.76
N TYR A 112 0.29 2.79 -5.29
CA TYR A 112 0.42 4.23 -5.51
C TYR A 112 1.71 4.81 -4.89
N SER A 113 2.13 4.28 -3.75
CA SER A 113 3.41 4.62 -3.10
C SER A 113 4.61 4.47 -4.05
N LEU A 114 4.66 3.39 -4.86
CA LEU A 114 5.73 3.20 -5.84
C LEU A 114 5.74 4.29 -6.91
N ALA A 115 4.56 4.65 -7.44
CA ALA A 115 4.43 5.71 -8.45
C ALA A 115 4.83 7.08 -7.90
N ALA A 116 4.65 7.31 -6.59
CA ALA A 116 5.08 8.52 -5.89
C ALA A 116 6.56 8.51 -5.48
N GLY A 117 7.34 7.51 -5.89
CA GLY A 117 8.78 7.42 -5.59
C GLY A 117 9.10 6.79 -4.23
N GLY A 118 8.15 6.11 -3.61
CA GLY A 118 8.37 5.33 -2.40
C GLY A 118 9.22 4.08 -2.63
N PRO A 119 9.92 3.58 -1.59
CA PRO A 119 10.69 2.35 -1.68
C PRO A 119 9.78 1.12 -1.74
N ILE A 120 10.23 0.07 -2.40
CA ILE A 120 9.59 -1.24 -2.34
C ILE A 120 9.93 -1.88 -0.99
N LEU A 121 8.91 -2.20 -0.21
CA LEU A 121 9.05 -2.96 1.01
C LEU A 121 8.78 -4.44 0.72
N HIS A 122 9.68 -5.31 1.20
CA HIS A 122 9.40 -6.75 1.11
C HIS A 122 8.12 -7.08 1.88
N PRO A 123 7.22 -7.92 1.38
CA PRO A 123 5.95 -8.22 2.01
C PRO A 123 6.02 -8.67 3.47
N SER A 124 7.07 -9.39 3.85
CA SER A 124 7.31 -9.83 5.22
C SER A 124 7.80 -8.73 6.16
N LEU A 125 8.15 -7.55 5.64
CA LEU A 125 8.61 -6.45 6.48
C LEU A 125 7.42 -5.81 7.20
N LEU A 126 7.49 -5.75 8.52
CA LEU A 126 6.53 -5.05 9.36
C LEU A 126 6.87 -3.55 9.38
N GLY A 127 6.65 -2.89 8.26
CA GLY A 127 6.96 -1.48 8.04
C GLY A 127 5.81 -0.72 7.39
N LEU A 128 5.80 0.58 7.62
CA LEU A 128 4.97 1.57 6.94
C LEU A 128 5.87 2.53 6.18
N CYS A 129 5.43 2.98 5.03
CA CYS A 129 6.16 4.00 4.28
C CYS A 129 5.33 5.28 4.19
N LEU A 130 5.88 6.40 4.66
CA LEU A 130 5.33 7.73 4.43
C LEU A 130 6.00 8.33 3.20
N VAL A 131 5.19 8.64 2.19
CA VAL A 131 5.65 9.12 0.88
C VAL A 131 4.95 10.44 0.55
N PRO A 132 5.64 11.57 0.58
CA PRO A 132 5.11 12.83 0.08
C PRO A 132 4.91 12.75 -1.44
N VAL A 133 3.78 13.26 -1.94
CA VAL A 133 3.49 13.33 -3.38
C VAL A 133 3.83 14.72 -3.87
N ALA A 134 4.75 14.84 -4.82
CA ALA A 134 5.22 16.12 -5.38
C ALA A 134 5.49 17.20 -4.31
N PRO A 135 6.35 16.94 -3.31
CA PRO A 135 6.58 17.88 -2.23
C PRO A 135 7.26 19.16 -2.75
N HIS A 136 6.83 20.29 -2.23
CA HIS A 136 7.40 21.59 -2.60
C HIS A 136 8.84 21.77 -2.13
N THR A 137 9.23 21.05 -1.08
CA THR A 137 10.61 21.11 -0.53
C THR A 137 11.48 20.00 -1.12
N LEU A 138 12.58 20.36 -1.75
CA LEU A 138 13.52 19.42 -2.40
C LEU A 138 14.19 18.43 -1.43
N SER A 139 14.22 18.73 -0.13
CA SER A 139 14.80 17.86 0.92
C SER A 139 13.87 16.75 1.37
N ASN A 140 12.59 16.82 1.07
CA ASN A 140 11.64 15.78 1.46
C ASN A 140 11.96 14.45 0.80
N ARG A 141 11.93 13.39 1.60
CA ARG A 141 12.17 12.01 1.15
C ARG A 141 11.16 11.08 1.81
N PRO A 142 10.78 10.00 1.13
CA PRO A 142 10.06 8.92 1.76
C PRO A 142 10.81 8.39 2.99
N ILE A 143 10.07 8.08 4.05
CA ILE A 143 10.60 7.47 5.27
C ILE A 143 9.88 6.17 5.58
N VAL A 144 10.63 5.16 6.01
CA VAL A 144 10.09 3.90 6.48
C VAL A 144 10.05 3.90 8.00
N LEU A 145 8.90 3.57 8.55
CA LEU A 145 8.62 3.51 9.99
C LEU A 145 8.22 2.08 10.39
N PRO A 146 8.38 1.69 11.65
CA PRO A 146 7.82 0.43 12.16
C PRO A 146 6.29 0.39 12.01
N ALA A 147 5.72 -0.79 11.73
CA ALA A 147 4.28 -0.93 11.50
C ALA A 147 3.41 -0.74 12.75
N ASN A 148 4.02 -0.66 13.93
CA ASN A 148 3.32 -0.51 15.22
C ASN A 148 3.21 0.94 15.71
N VAL A 149 3.59 1.92 14.90
CA VAL A 149 3.50 3.34 15.29
C VAL A 149 2.12 3.91 15.01
N ALA A 150 1.71 4.88 15.83
CA ALA A 150 0.56 5.73 15.58
C ALA A 150 1.00 6.94 14.76
N ILE A 151 0.29 7.22 13.66
CA ILE A 151 0.56 8.37 12.80
C ILE A 151 -0.68 9.26 12.81
N ASP A 152 -0.49 10.55 13.05
CA ASP A 152 -1.51 11.57 12.94
C ASP A 152 -1.05 12.60 11.90
N ILE A 153 -1.91 12.90 10.93
CA ILE A 153 -1.67 13.89 9.88
C ILE A 153 -2.72 14.97 10.03
N GLU A 154 -2.32 16.12 10.55
CA GLU A 154 -3.17 17.29 10.73
C GLU A 154 -3.14 18.14 9.46
N LEU A 155 -4.27 18.32 8.82
CA LEU A 155 -4.43 19.21 7.67
C LEU A 155 -4.49 20.66 8.17
N THR A 156 -3.49 21.46 7.83
CA THR A 156 -3.38 22.86 8.29
C THR A 156 -3.90 23.86 7.26
N ASN A 157 -3.71 23.56 5.96
CA ASN A 157 -4.22 24.40 4.88
C ASN A 157 -4.51 23.56 3.64
N ALA A 158 -5.61 23.83 2.96
CA ALA A 158 -5.94 23.31 1.66
C ALA A 158 -7.10 24.13 1.07
N ARG A 159 -7.10 24.29 -0.25
CA ARG A 159 -8.26 24.81 -0.98
C ARG A 159 -9.34 23.75 -1.13
N ASP A 160 -8.92 22.53 -1.36
CA ASP A 160 -9.75 21.36 -1.56
C ASP A 160 -8.91 20.13 -1.25
N ALA A 161 -9.36 19.26 -0.37
CA ALA A 161 -8.59 18.07 0.02
C ALA A 161 -9.49 16.87 0.31
N VAL A 162 -8.96 15.68 0.03
CA VAL A 162 -9.64 14.41 0.30
C VAL A 162 -8.70 13.48 1.07
N ALA A 163 -9.23 12.80 2.08
CA ALA A 163 -8.61 11.60 2.66
C ALA A 163 -9.13 10.38 1.90
N TYR A 164 -8.30 9.33 1.81
CA TYR A 164 -8.68 8.12 1.09
C TYR A 164 -8.11 6.85 1.74
N CYS A 165 -8.77 5.72 1.46
CA CYS A 165 -8.30 4.37 1.77
C CYS A 165 -8.27 3.55 0.48
N ASP A 166 -7.12 2.94 0.15
CA ASP A 166 -6.90 2.07 -1.04
C ASP A 166 -7.34 2.71 -2.37
N MET A 167 -7.37 4.06 -2.45
CA MET A 167 -7.90 4.79 -3.61
C MET A 167 -9.32 4.36 -4.03
N GLN A 168 -10.11 3.81 -3.11
CA GLN A 168 -11.48 3.33 -3.35
C GLN A 168 -12.51 4.08 -2.51
N GLU A 169 -12.15 4.46 -1.30
CA GLU A 169 -13.01 5.25 -0.41
C GLU A 169 -12.40 6.64 -0.24
N PHE A 170 -13.17 7.66 -0.55
CA PHE A 170 -12.76 9.06 -0.47
C PHE A 170 -13.67 9.82 0.49
N PHE A 171 -13.08 10.73 1.25
CA PHE A 171 -13.78 11.56 2.20
C PHE A 171 -13.23 12.99 2.17
N ASP A 172 -14.10 13.99 2.02
CA ASP A 172 -13.71 15.39 1.97
C ASP A 172 -13.21 15.85 3.34
N VAL A 173 -11.99 16.38 3.37
CA VAL A 173 -11.34 16.91 4.56
C VAL A 173 -11.08 18.41 4.42
N GLN A 174 -11.02 19.08 5.55
CA GLN A 174 -10.81 20.53 5.62
C GLN A 174 -9.74 20.88 6.65
N PRO A 175 -9.14 22.07 6.60
CA PRO A 175 -8.19 22.52 7.62
C PRO A 175 -8.72 22.34 9.05
N GLY A 176 -7.87 21.78 9.92
CA GLY A 176 -8.20 21.38 11.29
C GLY A 176 -8.68 19.94 11.44
N ASP A 177 -8.90 19.20 10.35
CA ASP A 177 -9.13 17.76 10.43
C ASP A 177 -7.81 17.00 10.65
N VAL A 178 -7.90 15.89 11.36
CA VAL A 178 -6.76 15.00 11.62
C VAL A 178 -7.05 13.61 11.05
N LEU A 179 -6.24 13.17 10.08
CA LEU A 179 -6.23 11.78 9.64
C LEU A 179 -5.35 10.98 10.60
N LYS A 180 -5.97 10.10 11.38
CA LYS A 180 -5.31 9.19 12.30
C LYS A 180 -5.13 7.84 11.64
N ILE A 181 -3.91 7.33 11.63
CA ILE A 181 -3.56 6.03 11.07
C ILE A 181 -3.01 5.17 12.20
N ARG A 182 -3.56 3.98 12.35
CA ARG A 182 -3.27 3.09 13.47
C ARG A 182 -2.96 1.69 13.00
N PRO A 183 -2.07 0.97 13.68
CA PRO A 183 -1.94 -0.47 13.50
C PRO A 183 -3.28 -1.15 13.82
N THR A 184 -3.56 -2.24 13.11
CA THR A 184 -4.73 -3.08 13.38
C THR A 184 -4.33 -4.55 13.42
N GLU A 185 -5.06 -5.33 14.22
CA GLU A 185 -4.92 -6.80 14.23
C GLU A 185 -5.59 -7.45 13.00
N MET A 186 -6.32 -6.67 12.20
CA MET A 186 -6.90 -7.18 10.97
C MET A 186 -5.81 -7.52 9.96
N THR A 187 -5.98 -8.68 9.35
CA THR A 187 -5.07 -9.19 8.32
C THR A 187 -5.84 -9.68 7.11
N MET A 188 -5.19 -9.60 5.96
CA MET A 188 -5.60 -10.29 4.74
C MET A 188 -4.66 -11.46 4.50
N THR A 189 -5.19 -12.65 4.24
CA THR A 189 -4.38 -13.79 3.82
C THR A 189 -4.44 -13.95 2.32
N MET A 190 -3.28 -13.89 1.68
CA MET A 190 -3.12 -14.24 0.27
C MET A 190 -2.68 -15.69 0.14
N LEU A 191 -3.19 -16.38 -0.89
CA LEU A 191 -2.82 -17.74 -1.22
C LEU A 191 -2.03 -17.72 -2.52
N HIS A 192 -0.76 -18.04 -2.43
CA HIS A 192 0.11 -18.11 -3.60
C HIS A 192 0.25 -19.56 -4.08
N PRO A 193 0.25 -19.82 -5.39
CA PRO A 193 0.53 -21.15 -5.93
C PRO A 193 1.86 -21.69 -5.41
N ALA A 194 1.98 -23.01 -5.37
CA ALA A 194 3.25 -23.65 -5.03
C ALA A 194 4.36 -23.21 -6.00
N GLY A 195 5.53 -22.87 -5.43
CA GLY A 195 6.67 -22.35 -6.23
C GLY A 195 6.63 -20.83 -6.45
N TYR A 196 5.75 -20.11 -5.79
CA TYR A 196 5.75 -18.65 -5.82
C TYR A 196 7.10 -18.07 -5.37
N ASP A 197 7.64 -17.16 -6.16
CA ASP A 197 8.87 -16.42 -5.89
C ASP A 197 8.59 -14.91 -6.05
N TYR A 198 8.62 -14.18 -4.93
CA TYR A 198 8.40 -12.74 -4.90
C TYR A 198 9.43 -11.97 -5.74
N PHE A 199 10.70 -12.41 -5.74
CA PHE A 199 11.73 -11.72 -6.53
C PHE A 199 11.58 -11.98 -8.02
N ASP A 200 11.06 -13.16 -8.41
CA ASP A 200 10.71 -13.40 -9.81
C ASP A 200 9.56 -12.51 -10.26
N LEU A 201 8.55 -12.36 -9.41
CA LEU A 201 7.45 -11.41 -9.64
C LEU A 201 7.98 -9.97 -9.83
N LEU A 202 8.87 -9.50 -8.95
CA LEU A 202 9.49 -8.16 -9.07
C LEU A 202 10.25 -8.00 -10.39
N ARG A 203 11.08 -8.99 -10.75
CA ARG A 203 11.85 -8.96 -12.01
C ARG A 203 10.94 -8.84 -13.23
N ARG A 204 9.88 -9.66 -13.27
CA ARG A 204 8.91 -9.63 -14.37
C ARG A 204 8.16 -8.32 -14.46
N LYS A 205 7.73 -7.79 -13.31
CA LYS A 205 6.93 -6.57 -13.21
C LYS A 205 7.70 -5.30 -13.49
N LEU A 206 8.88 -5.18 -12.91
CA LEU A 206 9.72 -3.99 -12.98
C LEU A 206 10.75 -4.08 -14.12
N LYS A 207 10.73 -5.18 -14.89
CA LYS A 207 11.68 -5.42 -15.98
C LYS A 207 13.15 -5.34 -15.52
N TRP A 208 13.44 -5.74 -14.28
CA TRP A 208 14.79 -5.66 -13.71
C TRP A 208 15.79 -6.61 -14.37
N ASN A 209 15.32 -7.55 -15.20
CA ASN A 209 16.20 -8.43 -16.00
C ASN A 209 16.56 -7.84 -17.37
N PHE A 210 16.13 -6.62 -17.67
CA PHE A 210 16.45 -6.00 -18.95
C PHE A 210 17.87 -5.42 -18.91
N MET A 211 18.86 -6.32 -18.97
CA MET A 211 20.26 -5.93 -19.19
C MET A 211 20.53 -5.91 -20.70
N PRO A 212 21.09 -4.83 -21.27
CA PRO A 212 21.47 -4.78 -22.68
C PRO A 212 22.62 -5.74 -23.06
N THR A 213 23.28 -6.34 -22.07
CA THR A 213 24.43 -7.23 -22.26
C THR A 213 24.17 -8.61 -21.65
N SER A 214 24.42 -9.65 -22.44
CA SER A 214 24.29 -11.04 -22.09
C SER A 214 25.24 -11.46 -20.95
N VAL A 215 24.80 -11.30 -19.71
CA VAL A 215 25.45 -11.99 -18.59
C VAL A 215 24.97 -13.44 -18.60
N LYS A 216 25.81 -14.39 -18.99
CA LYS A 216 25.56 -15.84 -18.90
C LYS A 216 25.15 -16.15 -17.44
N ARG A 217 23.97 -16.77 -17.26
CA ARG A 217 23.56 -17.33 -15.98
C ARG A 217 24.66 -18.30 -15.50
N ARG A 218 25.17 -18.10 -14.29
CA ARG A 218 25.92 -19.17 -13.59
C ARG A 218 24.89 -20.26 -13.27
N THR A 219 24.93 -21.34 -14.02
CA THR A 219 24.31 -22.61 -13.63
C THR A 219 25.11 -23.11 -12.45
N ASN A 220 24.51 -23.10 -11.23
CA ASN A 220 25.06 -23.90 -10.13
C ASN A 220 24.92 -25.37 -10.52
N SER A 221 25.96 -25.90 -11.14
CA SER A 221 26.18 -27.33 -11.17
C SER A 221 26.69 -27.75 -9.80
N SER A 222 25.76 -28.12 -8.89
CA SER A 222 26.11 -28.97 -7.76
C SER A 222 26.49 -30.33 -8.32
N GLY A 223 27.77 -30.51 -8.54
CA GLY A 223 28.38 -31.82 -8.81
C GLY A 223 28.64 -32.54 -7.50
N SER A 224 28.21 -33.77 -7.47
CA SER A 224 28.68 -34.91 -6.70
C SER A 224 28.84 -34.75 -5.20
#